data_705152211ca3b20ab3d7bc19386cefb1
#
_entry.id   705152211ca3b20ab3d7bc19386cefb1
#
_cell.length_a   1.000
_cell.length_b   1.000
_cell.length_c   1.000
_cell.angle_alpha   90.00
_cell.angle_beta   90.00
_cell.angle_gamma   90.00
#
_symmetry.space_group_name_H-M   'P 1'
#
loop_
_entity.id
_entity.type
_entity.pdbx_description
1 polymer ?
#
loop_
_entity_poly.entity_id
_entity_poly.type
_entity_poly.pdbx_seq_one_letter_code
_entity_poly.pdbx_strand_id
1 'polypeptide(L)'
;MDFSLLLVLAVAITGIVWLLDIVWWRRARRARLATAESQVDGELDAATRGKLAKEPWPVDYARSFFPVLLIVLVLRSFVVEPFQIPSGSMRPTLKVGDFILVNKFTYGLRLPVINTEILDLGEPERGDIMVFRFPDDPSVNFIKRVVGLPGDRIRYEDKQLYVNGQPVAKSVTDDDADDAPGERQFEERLGDVAHAIYNNPQDPGPQMREVVVPDG
;
A
#
# COMPACT_ATOMS: atom_id res chain seq x y z
N MET A 1 16.05 -2.46 4.15
CA MET A 1 15.90 -2.24 2.69
C MET A 1 14.43 -2.10 2.40
N ASP A 2 14.05 -1.06 1.69
CA ASP A 2 12.66 -0.88 1.27
C ASP A 2 12.31 -1.95 0.22
N PHE A 3 11.31 -2.76 0.50
CA PHE A 3 10.87 -3.83 -0.41
C PHE A 3 10.43 -3.27 -1.77
N SER A 4 9.85 -2.08 -1.78
CA SER A 4 9.42 -1.40 -3.01
C SER A 4 10.60 -1.06 -3.90
N LEU A 5 11.71 -0.59 -3.32
CA LEU A 5 12.95 -0.33 -4.06
C LEU A 5 13.53 -1.61 -4.66
N LEU A 6 13.58 -2.70 -3.89
CA LEU A 6 14.04 -4.01 -4.38
C LEU A 6 13.21 -4.48 -5.59
N LEU A 7 11.89 -4.34 -5.51
CA LEU A 7 10.98 -4.76 -6.56
C LEU A 7 11.15 -3.91 -7.83
N VAL A 8 11.29 -2.59 -7.69
CA VAL A 8 11.56 -1.68 -8.81
C VAL A 8 12.88 -2.03 -9.49
N LEU A 9 13.95 -2.29 -8.71
CA LEU A 9 15.24 -2.70 -9.27
C LEU A 9 15.16 -4.05 -9.99
N ALA A 10 14.45 -5.03 -9.43
CA ALA A 10 14.26 -6.33 -10.05
C ALA A 10 13.52 -6.23 -11.40
N VAL A 11 12.44 -5.42 -11.45
CA VAL A 11 11.72 -5.14 -12.71
C VAL A 11 12.60 -4.40 -13.70
N ALA A 12 13.36 -3.40 -13.27
CA ALA A 12 14.25 -2.65 -14.13
C ALA A 12 15.36 -3.55 -14.73
N ILE A 13 16.02 -4.35 -13.90
CA ILE A 13 17.10 -5.26 -14.36
C ILE A 13 16.56 -6.30 -15.35
N THR A 14 15.48 -6.99 -14.99
CA THR A 14 14.88 -8.01 -15.85
C THR A 14 14.34 -7.41 -17.15
N GLY A 15 13.72 -6.23 -17.08
CA GLY A 15 13.23 -5.48 -18.25
C GLY A 15 14.37 -5.05 -19.18
N ILE A 16 15.47 -4.53 -18.63
CA ILE A 16 16.66 -4.13 -19.42
C ILE A 16 17.28 -5.35 -20.11
N VAL A 17 17.48 -6.46 -19.39
CA VAL A 17 18.05 -7.68 -19.97
C VAL A 17 17.17 -8.20 -21.10
N TRP A 18 15.86 -8.24 -20.91
CA TRP A 18 14.91 -8.67 -21.94
C TRP A 18 14.89 -7.71 -23.15
N LEU A 19 14.93 -6.41 -22.91
CA LEU A 19 14.99 -5.40 -23.98
C LEU A 19 16.28 -5.52 -24.80
N LEU A 20 17.45 -5.71 -24.15
CA LEU A 20 18.73 -5.95 -24.81
C LEU A 20 18.70 -7.20 -25.68
N ASP A 21 18.02 -8.25 -25.21
CA ASP A 21 17.81 -9.43 -26.02
C ASP A 21 17.02 -9.16 -27.29
N ILE A 22 15.88 -8.46 -27.17
CA ILE A 22 15.03 -8.13 -28.32
C ILE A 22 15.80 -7.29 -29.35
N VAL A 23 16.58 -6.30 -28.90
CA VAL A 23 17.26 -5.34 -29.78
C VAL A 23 18.53 -5.95 -30.44
N TRP A 24 19.35 -6.66 -29.65
CA TRP A 24 20.67 -7.08 -30.10
C TRP A 24 20.86 -8.60 -30.19
N TRP A 25 20.67 -9.32 -29.07
CA TRP A 25 21.04 -10.74 -29.02
C TRP A 25 20.14 -11.64 -29.85
N ARG A 26 18.86 -11.36 -29.87
CA ARG A 26 17.87 -12.09 -30.69
C ARG A 26 18.16 -11.91 -32.19
N ARG A 27 18.54 -10.69 -32.61
CA ARG A 27 18.91 -10.40 -33.98
C ARG A 27 20.19 -11.16 -34.37
N ALA A 28 21.22 -11.15 -33.51
CA ALA A 28 22.46 -11.87 -33.71
C ALA A 28 22.25 -13.41 -33.79
N ARG A 29 21.37 -13.97 -32.92
CA ARG A 29 21.04 -15.40 -32.99
C ARG A 29 20.31 -15.75 -34.29
N ARG A 30 19.36 -14.94 -34.72
CA ARG A 30 18.67 -15.15 -36.00
C ARG A 30 19.60 -15.06 -37.20
N ALA A 31 20.54 -14.12 -37.23
CA ALA A 31 21.54 -13.99 -38.28
C ALA A 31 22.44 -15.23 -38.31
N ARG A 32 22.92 -15.73 -37.17
CA ARG A 32 23.74 -16.97 -37.10
C ARG A 32 22.98 -18.19 -37.64
N LEU A 33 21.69 -18.32 -37.26
CA LEU A 33 20.83 -19.40 -37.79
C LEU A 33 20.68 -19.32 -39.29
N ALA A 34 20.36 -18.16 -39.84
CA ALA A 34 20.20 -17.95 -41.27
C ALA A 34 21.50 -18.26 -42.04
N THR A 35 22.65 -17.86 -41.48
CA THR A 35 23.97 -18.18 -42.07
C THR A 35 24.23 -19.69 -42.03
N ALA A 36 23.93 -20.37 -40.94
CA ALA A 36 24.10 -21.81 -40.84
C ALA A 36 23.17 -22.59 -41.79
N GLU A 37 21.94 -22.15 -41.95
CA GLU A 37 20.95 -22.73 -42.87
C GLU A 37 21.38 -22.54 -44.34
N SER A 38 22.04 -21.43 -44.68
CA SER A 38 22.54 -21.19 -46.05
C SER A 38 23.80 -21.94 -46.40
N GLN A 39 24.49 -22.53 -45.43
CA GLN A 39 25.76 -23.27 -45.63
C GLN A 39 25.58 -24.81 -45.73
N VAL A 40 24.37 -25.31 -45.54
CA VAL A 40 24.07 -26.75 -45.57
C VAL A 40 23.16 -27.04 -46.75
N ASP A 41 23.60 -27.97 -47.61
CA ASP A 41 22.76 -28.52 -48.69
C ASP A 41 21.70 -29.47 -48.08
N GLY A 42 20.59 -28.91 -47.57
CA GLY A 42 19.51 -29.64 -46.93
C GLY A 42 19.02 -28.99 -45.65
N GLU A 43 18.16 -29.67 -44.89
CA GLU A 43 17.69 -29.18 -43.61
C GLU A 43 18.76 -29.29 -42.50
N LEU A 44 18.92 -28.21 -41.72
CA LEU A 44 19.81 -28.22 -40.57
C LEU A 44 19.31 -29.23 -39.52
N ASP A 45 20.22 -30.06 -39.01
CA ASP A 45 19.92 -30.99 -37.94
C ASP A 45 19.24 -30.27 -36.74
N ALA A 46 18.17 -30.88 -36.20
CA ALA A 46 17.35 -30.32 -35.12
C ALA A 46 18.17 -30.00 -33.85
N ALA A 47 19.22 -30.80 -33.55
CA ALA A 47 20.11 -30.58 -32.42
C ALA A 47 20.97 -29.33 -32.61
N THR A 48 21.51 -29.11 -33.82
CA THR A 48 22.31 -27.93 -34.15
C THR A 48 21.47 -26.67 -34.21
N ARG A 49 20.26 -26.74 -34.80
CA ARG A 49 19.28 -25.65 -34.78
C ARG A 49 18.93 -25.27 -33.36
N GLY A 50 18.66 -26.23 -32.47
CA GLY A 50 18.37 -26.01 -31.06
C GLY A 50 19.51 -25.33 -30.30
N LYS A 51 20.78 -25.73 -30.58
CA LYS A 51 21.95 -25.10 -29.96
C LYS A 51 22.13 -23.64 -30.39
N LEU A 52 21.96 -23.35 -31.69
CA LEU A 52 22.12 -22.00 -32.25
C LEU A 52 20.95 -21.06 -31.84
N ALA A 53 19.76 -21.61 -31.66
CA ALA A 53 18.57 -20.87 -31.21
C ALA A 53 18.51 -20.63 -29.70
N LYS A 54 19.30 -21.41 -28.91
CA LYS A 54 19.23 -21.39 -27.45
C LYS A 54 19.46 -19.99 -26.89
N GLU A 55 18.52 -19.53 -26.10
CA GLU A 55 18.64 -18.28 -25.36
C GLU A 55 19.65 -18.43 -24.20
N PRO A 56 20.48 -17.41 -23.93
CA PRO A 56 21.33 -17.41 -22.74
C PRO A 56 20.44 -17.47 -21.48
N TRP A 57 20.90 -18.20 -20.46
CA TRP A 57 20.12 -18.38 -19.22
C TRP A 57 19.64 -17.05 -18.57
N PRO A 58 20.41 -15.93 -18.57
CA PRO A 58 19.92 -14.70 -17.99
C PRO A 58 18.71 -14.11 -18.73
N VAL A 59 18.67 -14.30 -20.05
CA VAL A 59 17.57 -13.83 -20.90
C VAL A 59 16.31 -14.64 -20.64
N ASP A 60 16.46 -15.97 -20.56
CA ASP A 60 15.33 -16.87 -20.29
C ASP A 60 14.69 -16.57 -18.94
N TYR A 61 15.50 -16.41 -17.87
CA TYR A 61 15.00 -15.98 -16.56
C TYR A 61 14.39 -14.56 -16.59
N ALA A 62 15.06 -13.60 -17.23
CA ALA A 62 14.54 -12.24 -17.32
C ALA A 62 13.18 -12.20 -18.01
N ARG A 63 13.02 -12.92 -19.12
CA ARG A 63 11.76 -13.01 -19.86
C ARG A 63 10.64 -13.68 -19.05
N SER A 64 10.98 -14.69 -18.27
CA SER A 64 10.01 -15.44 -17.47
C SER A 64 9.56 -14.66 -16.22
N PHE A 65 10.49 -13.96 -15.55
CA PHE A 65 10.20 -13.25 -14.30
C PHE A 65 9.67 -11.83 -14.50
N PHE A 66 10.09 -11.13 -15.57
CA PHE A 66 9.69 -9.73 -15.80
C PHE A 66 8.18 -9.49 -15.73
N PRO A 67 7.31 -10.25 -16.45
CA PRO A 67 5.88 -9.99 -16.40
C PRO A 67 5.28 -10.22 -15.00
N VAL A 68 5.74 -11.23 -14.28
CA VAL A 68 5.27 -11.52 -12.93
C VAL A 68 5.70 -10.41 -11.96
N LEU A 69 6.96 -10.01 -12.00
CA LEU A 69 7.48 -8.92 -11.18
C LEU A 69 6.79 -7.59 -11.49
N LEU A 70 6.52 -7.32 -12.76
CA LEU A 70 5.81 -6.12 -13.19
C LEU A 70 4.37 -6.10 -12.66
N ILE A 71 3.65 -7.22 -12.75
CA ILE A 71 2.28 -7.34 -12.21
C ILE A 71 2.30 -7.09 -10.70
N VAL A 72 3.23 -7.73 -9.97
CA VAL A 72 3.36 -7.54 -8.52
C VAL A 72 3.70 -6.10 -8.18
N LEU A 73 4.61 -5.46 -8.95
CA LEU A 73 4.95 -4.04 -8.77
C LEU A 73 3.73 -3.15 -8.97
N VAL A 74 2.95 -3.35 -10.03
CA VAL A 74 1.75 -2.55 -10.32
C VAL A 74 0.70 -2.73 -9.23
N LEU A 75 0.39 -3.97 -8.86
CA LEU A 75 -0.59 -4.26 -7.82
C LEU A 75 -0.21 -3.62 -6.49
N ARG A 76 1.04 -3.82 -6.04
CA ARG A 76 1.51 -3.30 -4.76
C ARG A 76 1.71 -1.78 -4.75
N SER A 77 2.06 -1.19 -5.88
CA SER A 77 2.29 0.25 -5.97
C SER A 77 1.00 1.07 -6.07
N PHE A 78 0.00 0.54 -6.78
CA PHE A 78 -1.17 1.34 -7.19
C PHE A 78 -2.51 0.76 -6.76
N VAL A 79 -2.58 -0.52 -6.37
CA VAL A 79 -3.86 -1.15 -6.07
C VAL A 79 -4.02 -1.43 -4.59
N VAL A 80 -3.23 -2.34 -4.02
CA VAL A 80 -3.38 -2.76 -2.62
C VAL A 80 -2.03 -3.04 -1.96
N GLU A 81 -1.96 -2.77 -0.67
CA GLU A 81 -0.81 -3.12 0.16
C GLU A 81 -1.27 -3.84 1.43
N PRO A 82 -0.75 -5.05 1.71
CA PRO A 82 -1.05 -5.74 2.96
C PRO A 82 -0.30 -5.11 4.13
N PHE A 83 -1.01 -4.88 5.23
CA PHE A 83 -0.47 -4.43 6.50
C PHE A 83 -0.91 -5.35 7.63
N GLN A 84 -0.04 -5.53 8.62
CA GLN A 84 -0.39 -6.13 9.89
C GLN A 84 -0.52 -5.03 10.93
N ILE A 85 -1.61 -5.07 11.72
CA ILE A 85 -1.91 -4.08 12.75
C ILE A 85 -0.96 -4.26 13.95
N PRO A 86 -0.07 -3.28 14.24
CA PRO A 86 0.92 -3.44 15.30
C PRO A 86 0.43 -2.98 16.68
N SER A 87 -0.65 -2.18 16.75
CA SER A 87 -1.09 -1.54 18.00
C SER A 87 -2.60 -1.54 18.15
N GLY A 88 -3.07 -1.44 19.39
CA GLY A 88 -4.49 -1.46 19.73
C GLY A 88 -5.21 -0.11 19.58
N SER A 89 -4.61 0.93 19.00
CA SER A 89 -5.19 2.27 18.95
C SER A 89 -6.46 2.41 18.10
N MET A 90 -6.78 1.39 17.31
CA MET A 90 -7.98 1.33 16.47
C MET A 90 -9.00 0.30 16.97
N ARG A 91 -8.83 -0.20 18.21
CA ARG A 91 -9.80 -1.13 18.82
C ARG A 91 -11.13 -0.43 19.10
N PRO A 92 -12.24 -1.16 18.98
CA PRO A 92 -12.39 -2.56 18.59
C PRO A 92 -12.38 -2.81 17.08
N THR A 93 -12.36 -1.75 16.26
CA THR A 93 -12.46 -1.85 14.78
C THR A 93 -11.35 -2.71 14.18
N LEU A 94 -10.11 -2.53 14.67
CA LEU A 94 -8.94 -3.29 14.23
C LEU A 94 -8.19 -3.80 15.47
N LYS A 95 -7.90 -5.09 15.50
CA LYS A 95 -7.19 -5.75 16.61
C LYS A 95 -5.70 -5.92 16.28
N VAL A 96 -4.88 -5.95 17.34
CA VAL A 96 -3.44 -6.24 17.19
C VAL A 96 -3.25 -7.61 16.54
N GLY A 97 -2.47 -7.67 15.48
CA GLY A 97 -2.21 -8.89 14.72
C GLY A 97 -3.10 -9.10 13.51
N ASP A 98 -4.19 -8.34 13.35
CA ASP A 98 -5.03 -8.41 12.17
C ASP A 98 -4.25 -8.07 10.89
N PHE A 99 -4.57 -8.77 9.80
CA PHE A 99 -4.09 -8.42 8.47
C PHE A 99 -5.16 -7.66 7.71
N ILE A 100 -4.78 -6.52 7.16
CA ILE A 100 -5.64 -5.67 6.35
C ILE A 100 -5.04 -5.45 4.97
N LEU A 101 -5.89 -5.17 4.00
CA LEU A 101 -5.49 -4.69 2.68
C LEU A 101 -5.82 -3.20 2.58
N VAL A 102 -4.78 -2.40 2.42
CA VAL A 102 -4.90 -0.95 2.25
C VAL A 102 -5.05 -0.66 0.76
N ASN A 103 -6.13 0.03 0.42
CA ASN A 103 -6.38 0.55 -0.91
C ASN A 103 -5.46 1.75 -1.17
N LYS A 104 -4.78 1.76 -2.31
CA LYS A 104 -3.79 2.81 -2.64
C LYS A 104 -4.26 3.83 -3.66
N PHE A 105 -5.46 3.67 -4.20
CA PHE A 105 -5.97 4.53 -5.27
C PHE A 105 -7.12 5.43 -4.84
N THR A 106 -7.63 5.34 -3.61
CA THR A 106 -8.80 6.11 -3.16
C THR A 106 -8.55 7.62 -3.20
N TYR A 107 -7.38 8.06 -2.71
CA TYR A 107 -7.06 9.48 -2.60
C TYR A 107 -6.07 9.98 -3.66
N GLY A 108 -5.52 9.08 -4.48
CA GLY A 108 -4.58 9.46 -5.53
C GLY A 108 -3.56 8.37 -5.82
N LEU A 109 -2.98 8.42 -7.01
CA LEU A 109 -1.91 7.51 -7.41
C LEU A 109 -0.55 8.13 -7.14
N ARG A 110 0.31 7.39 -6.44
CA ARG A 110 1.66 7.83 -6.09
C ARG A 110 2.71 6.89 -6.66
N LEU A 111 3.78 7.46 -7.18
CA LEU A 111 4.90 6.66 -7.70
C LEU A 111 5.57 5.87 -6.57
N PRO A 112 5.92 4.58 -6.83
CA PRO A 112 6.66 3.80 -5.85
C PRO A 112 8.02 4.44 -5.54
N VAL A 113 8.53 4.23 -4.33
CA VAL A 113 9.82 4.73 -3.81
C VAL A 113 9.83 6.23 -3.56
N ILE A 114 9.64 7.07 -4.58
CA ILE A 114 9.69 8.54 -4.45
C ILE A 114 8.41 9.15 -3.89
N ASN A 115 7.31 8.40 -3.88
CA ASN A 115 6.02 8.78 -3.30
C ASN A 115 5.40 10.07 -3.86
N THR A 116 5.85 10.50 -5.03
CA THR A 116 5.28 11.66 -5.73
C THR A 116 3.89 11.31 -6.25
N GLU A 117 2.92 12.15 -5.97
CA GLU A 117 1.57 12.05 -6.50
C GLU A 117 1.55 12.40 -7.99
N ILE A 118 0.93 11.52 -8.77
CA ILE A 118 0.81 11.66 -10.24
C ILE A 118 -0.62 11.88 -10.69
N LEU A 119 -1.58 11.50 -9.85
CA LEU A 119 -3.00 11.66 -10.12
C LEU A 119 -3.74 11.80 -8.79
N ASP A 120 -4.46 12.89 -8.63
CA ASP A 120 -5.40 13.11 -7.54
C ASP A 120 -6.75 12.49 -7.92
N LEU A 121 -7.31 11.66 -7.03
CA LEU A 121 -8.57 10.93 -7.27
C LEU A 121 -9.65 11.23 -6.23
N GLY A 122 -9.30 11.88 -5.13
CA GLY A 122 -10.24 12.25 -4.09
C GLY A 122 -9.59 12.65 -2.77
N GLU A 123 -10.38 13.25 -1.92
CA GLU A 123 -9.96 13.71 -0.60
C GLU A 123 -10.48 12.79 0.51
N PRO A 124 -9.77 12.71 1.65
CA PRO A 124 -10.25 11.98 2.82
C PRO A 124 -11.56 12.55 3.35
N GLU A 125 -12.48 11.68 3.70
CA GLU A 125 -13.73 12.04 4.34
C GLU A 125 -13.68 11.80 5.85
N ARG A 126 -14.55 12.49 6.61
CA ARG A 126 -14.66 12.27 8.05
C ARG A 126 -15.16 10.86 8.34
N GLY A 127 -14.44 10.16 9.20
CA GLY A 127 -14.72 8.77 9.53
C GLY A 127 -13.87 7.75 8.77
N ASP A 128 -13.19 8.13 7.71
CA ASP A 128 -12.28 7.25 6.96
C ASP A 128 -11.15 6.70 7.83
N ILE A 129 -10.75 5.48 7.55
CA ILE A 129 -9.56 4.89 8.15
C ILE A 129 -8.40 5.01 7.18
N MET A 130 -7.40 5.78 7.58
CA MET A 130 -6.21 6.05 6.74
C MET A 130 -4.96 5.39 7.29
N VAL A 131 -4.12 4.91 6.38
CA VAL A 131 -2.72 4.57 6.66
C VAL A 131 -1.85 5.69 6.10
N PHE A 132 -1.01 6.28 6.95
CA PHE A 132 -0.12 7.37 6.56
C PHE A 132 1.23 7.25 7.26
N ARG A 133 2.24 7.90 6.71
CA ARG A 133 3.57 7.99 7.34
C ARG A 133 3.52 8.94 8.50
N PHE A 134 4.06 8.51 9.65
CA PHE A 134 4.12 9.37 10.83
C PHE A 134 5.01 10.60 10.54
N PRO A 135 4.52 11.84 10.73
CA PRO A 135 5.26 13.04 10.35
C PRO A 135 6.62 13.19 11.00
N ASP A 136 6.75 12.80 12.30
CA ASP A 136 8.01 12.92 13.04
C ASP A 136 9.00 11.80 12.70
N ASP A 137 8.51 10.66 12.21
CA ASP A 137 9.33 9.53 11.73
C ASP A 137 8.65 8.86 10.52
N PRO A 138 8.94 9.31 9.31
CA PRO A 138 8.33 8.75 8.09
C PRO A 138 8.67 7.28 7.78
N SER A 139 9.53 6.65 8.57
CA SER A 139 9.80 5.21 8.47
C SER A 139 8.69 4.36 9.11
N VAL A 140 7.84 4.97 9.94
CA VAL A 140 6.74 4.32 10.66
C VAL A 140 5.40 4.67 10.00
N ASN A 141 4.60 3.66 9.75
CA ASN A 141 3.22 3.86 9.27
C ASN A 141 2.25 3.87 10.46
N PHE A 142 1.36 4.85 10.48
CA PHE A 142 0.24 4.92 11.41
C PHE A 142 -1.05 4.60 10.68
N ILE A 143 -1.98 4.01 11.44
CA ILE A 143 -3.37 3.83 11.02
C ILE A 143 -4.26 4.56 12.01
N LYS A 144 -5.07 5.50 11.53
CA LYS A 144 -5.98 6.31 12.33
C LYS A 144 -7.26 6.60 11.58
N ARG A 145 -8.30 6.98 12.33
CA ARG A 145 -9.55 7.47 11.77
C ARG A 145 -9.50 8.99 11.60
N VAL A 146 -9.98 9.47 10.46
CA VAL A 146 -10.11 10.90 10.17
C VAL A 146 -11.25 11.47 11.02
N VAL A 147 -10.91 12.38 11.91
CA VAL A 147 -11.85 13.08 12.80
C VAL A 147 -12.18 14.47 12.28
N GLY A 148 -11.17 15.21 11.86
CA GLY A 148 -11.29 16.58 11.37
C GLY A 148 -10.85 16.70 9.93
N LEU A 149 -11.50 17.59 9.18
CA LEU A 149 -11.16 18.01 7.84
C LEU A 149 -10.56 19.42 7.88
N PRO A 150 -9.84 19.87 6.84
CA PRO A 150 -9.30 21.24 6.77
C PRO A 150 -10.34 22.29 7.16
N GLY A 151 -9.94 23.24 8.05
CA GLY A 151 -10.81 24.28 8.61
C GLY A 151 -11.66 23.89 9.81
N ASP A 152 -11.78 22.59 10.13
CA ASP A 152 -12.52 22.15 11.32
C ASP A 152 -11.84 22.56 12.62
N ARG A 153 -12.65 22.82 13.64
CA ARG A 153 -12.23 23.04 15.03
C ARG A 153 -12.45 21.78 15.83
N ILE A 154 -11.39 21.17 16.30
CA ILE A 154 -11.41 19.91 17.06
C ILE A 154 -11.03 20.19 18.50
N ARG A 155 -11.84 19.69 19.44
CA ARG A 155 -11.55 19.71 20.87
C ARG A 155 -11.88 18.33 21.46
N TYR A 156 -11.08 17.90 22.40
CA TYR A 156 -11.32 16.67 23.15
C TYR A 156 -11.20 16.95 24.64
N GLU A 157 -12.27 16.79 25.38
CA GLU A 157 -12.37 17.12 26.79
C GLU A 157 -13.27 16.09 27.48
N ASP A 158 -12.86 15.59 28.64
CA ASP A 158 -13.59 14.61 29.44
C ASP A 158 -14.11 13.42 28.62
N LYS A 159 -13.25 12.90 27.73
CA LYS A 159 -13.56 11.80 26.80
C LYS A 159 -14.69 12.08 25.83
N GLN A 160 -15.03 13.33 25.66
CA GLN A 160 -15.98 13.80 24.67
C GLN A 160 -15.26 14.53 23.55
N LEU A 161 -15.48 14.06 22.33
CA LEU A 161 -15.00 14.72 21.12
C LEU A 161 -16.00 15.81 20.71
N TYR A 162 -15.46 16.96 20.31
CA TYR A 162 -16.22 18.08 19.75
C TYR A 162 -15.66 18.43 18.38
N VAL A 163 -16.54 18.61 17.44
CA VAL A 163 -16.21 19.07 16.07
C VAL A 163 -17.04 20.34 15.82
N ASN A 164 -16.35 21.43 15.51
CA ASN A 164 -16.98 22.75 15.27
C ASN A 164 -17.91 23.20 16.42
N GLY A 165 -17.49 22.92 17.65
CA GLY A 165 -18.23 23.25 18.86
C GLY A 165 -19.38 22.30 19.18
N GLN A 166 -19.71 21.34 18.33
CA GLN A 166 -20.77 20.37 18.56
C GLN A 166 -20.21 19.08 19.16
N PRO A 167 -20.77 18.51 20.22
CA PRO A 167 -20.37 17.23 20.74
C PRO A 167 -20.69 16.13 19.71
N VAL A 168 -19.73 15.25 19.47
CA VAL A 168 -19.94 14.05 18.64
C VAL A 168 -20.84 13.09 19.41
N ALA A 169 -21.92 12.62 18.77
CA ALA A 169 -22.87 11.72 19.41
C ALA A 169 -22.19 10.41 19.83
N LYS A 170 -22.33 10.02 21.08
CA LYS A 170 -21.77 8.84 21.67
C LYS A 170 -22.77 8.17 22.60
N SER A 171 -22.99 6.87 22.45
CA SER A 171 -23.88 6.05 23.28
C SER A 171 -23.18 4.77 23.73
N VAL A 172 -23.47 4.35 24.97
CA VAL A 172 -22.95 3.08 25.51
C VAL A 172 -23.59 1.92 24.78
N THR A 173 -22.77 0.98 24.31
CA THR A 173 -23.22 -0.26 23.68
C THR A 173 -22.94 -1.49 24.53
N ASP A 174 -21.85 -1.46 25.33
CA ASP A 174 -21.52 -2.51 26.27
C ASP A 174 -20.76 -1.92 27.46
N ASP A 175 -21.18 -2.31 28.69
CA ASP A 175 -20.57 -1.84 29.93
C ASP A 175 -19.30 -2.62 30.32
N ASP A 176 -19.07 -3.80 29.74
CA ASP A 176 -17.90 -4.63 30.03
C ASP A 176 -17.44 -5.32 28.74
N ALA A 177 -16.52 -4.67 28.05
CA ALA A 177 -16.05 -5.15 26.74
C ALA A 177 -15.29 -6.47 26.89
N ASP A 178 -15.75 -7.52 26.24
CA ASP A 178 -15.19 -8.89 26.31
C ASP A 178 -13.68 -8.94 26.06
N ASP A 179 -13.15 -8.11 25.15
CA ASP A 179 -11.73 -8.10 24.77
C ASP A 179 -10.94 -6.91 25.36
N ALA A 180 -11.55 -6.15 26.28
CA ALA A 180 -10.97 -5.00 26.96
C ALA A 180 -11.46 -4.87 28.42
N PRO A 181 -11.07 -5.78 29.32
CA PRO A 181 -11.53 -5.77 30.71
C PRO A 181 -11.33 -4.41 31.39
N GLY A 182 -12.38 -3.87 32.01
CA GLY A 182 -12.38 -2.55 32.63
C GLY A 182 -12.59 -1.38 31.68
N GLU A 183 -12.80 -1.62 30.41
CA GLU A 183 -13.19 -0.63 29.42
C GLU A 183 -14.66 -0.78 29.06
N ARG A 184 -15.34 0.34 28.79
CA ARG A 184 -16.70 0.37 28.27
C ARG A 184 -16.67 0.60 26.77
N GLN A 185 -17.52 -0.10 26.06
CA GLN A 185 -17.70 0.11 24.63
C GLN A 185 -18.80 1.15 24.36
N PHE A 186 -18.48 2.05 23.47
CA PHE A 186 -19.42 3.06 22.98
C PHE A 186 -19.50 2.97 21.46
N GLU A 187 -20.67 3.32 20.93
CA GLU A 187 -20.81 3.73 19.53
C GLU A 187 -20.68 5.25 19.44
N GLU A 188 -19.75 5.72 18.64
CA GLU A 188 -19.54 7.12 18.33
C GLU A 188 -19.88 7.38 16.86
N ARG A 189 -20.50 8.53 16.57
CA ARG A 189 -20.94 8.86 15.21
C ARG A 189 -20.26 10.12 14.70
N LEU A 190 -19.35 9.91 13.74
CA LEU A 190 -18.63 10.98 13.02
C LEU A 190 -19.35 11.26 11.68
N GLY A 191 -20.20 12.27 11.64
CA GLY A 191 -21.08 12.50 10.49
C GLY A 191 -22.00 11.29 10.26
N ASP A 192 -21.92 10.69 9.09
CA ASP A 192 -22.71 9.50 8.72
C ASP A 192 -22.04 8.17 9.13
N VAL A 193 -20.80 8.21 9.59
CA VAL A 193 -20.04 7.02 9.99
C VAL A 193 -20.19 6.71 11.46
N ALA A 194 -20.88 5.60 11.78
CA ALA A 194 -20.91 5.04 13.12
C ALA A 194 -19.75 4.07 13.32
N HIS A 195 -19.09 4.14 14.48
CA HIS A 195 -17.99 3.24 14.81
C HIS A 195 -17.89 3.01 16.32
N ALA A 196 -17.36 1.86 16.69
CA ALA A 196 -17.14 1.53 18.09
C ALA A 196 -15.81 2.10 18.60
N ILE A 197 -15.83 2.53 19.85
CA ILE A 197 -14.64 2.98 20.60
C ILE A 197 -14.66 2.37 22.01
N TYR A 198 -13.49 2.29 22.63
CA TYR A 198 -13.36 1.92 24.04
C TYR A 198 -12.98 3.13 24.89
N ASN A 199 -13.59 3.22 26.08
CA ASN A 199 -13.24 4.19 27.09
C ASN A 199 -13.02 3.48 28.43
N ASN A 200 -11.86 3.71 29.05
CA ASN A 200 -11.61 3.28 30.42
C ASN A 200 -12.16 4.32 31.40
N PRO A 201 -13.20 4.03 32.22
CA PRO A 201 -13.76 4.99 33.15
C PRO A 201 -12.78 5.49 34.22
N GLN A 202 -11.75 4.71 34.53
CA GLN A 202 -10.74 5.01 35.57
C GLN A 202 -9.60 5.91 35.05
N ASP A 203 -9.41 6.00 33.74
CA ASP A 203 -8.40 6.86 33.13
C ASP A 203 -9.05 8.19 32.73
N PRO A 204 -8.55 9.35 33.20
CA PRO A 204 -9.10 10.66 32.80
C PRO A 204 -8.99 10.92 31.30
N GLY A 205 -8.05 10.24 30.62
CA GLY A 205 -7.77 10.46 29.21
C GLY A 205 -7.03 11.77 28.93
N PRO A 206 -6.57 11.95 27.70
CA PRO A 206 -5.95 13.20 27.29
C PRO A 206 -6.98 14.33 27.24
N GLN A 207 -6.50 15.55 27.45
CA GLN A 207 -7.26 16.77 27.26
C GLN A 207 -6.63 17.54 26.10
N MET A 208 -7.40 17.83 25.08
CA MET A 208 -6.93 18.59 23.93
C MET A 208 -7.76 19.88 23.80
N ARG A 209 -7.07 21.03 23.94
CA ARG A 209 -7.68 22.33 23.66
C ARG A 209 -8.13 22.40 22.20
N GLU A 210 -9.01 23.32 21.92
CA GLU A 210 -9.47 23.55 20.54
C GLU A 210 -8.29 23.83 19.59
N VAL A 211 -8.21 23.03 18.55
CA VAL A 211 -7.21 23.14 17.48
C VAL A 211 -7.95 23.26 16.16
N VAL A 212 -7.52 24.18 15.32
CA VAL A 212 -8.02 24.28 13.93
C VAL A 212 -7.19 23.35 13.07
N VAL A 213 -7.85 22.49 12.29
CA VAL A 213 -7.18 21.63 11.32
C VAL A 213 -6.66 22.53 10.20
N PRO A 214 -5.34 22.54 9.92
CA PRO A 214 -4.77 23.39 8.87
C PRO A 214 -5.24 22.95 7.48
N ASP A 215 -5.20 23.88 6.56
CA ASP A 215 -5.28 23.56 5.13
C ASP A 215 -4.06 22.71 4.72
N GLY A 216 -4.26 21.71 3.89
CA GLY A 216 -3.24 20.75 3.48
C GLY A 216 -2.20 21.31 2.51
#